data_cee3029b29c0160b203bcd2e4d00e091
#
_entry.id   cee3029b29c0160b203bcd2e4d00e091
#
_cell.length_a   1.000
_cell.length_b   1.000
_cell.length_c   1.000
_cell.angle_alpha   90.00
_cell.angle_beta   90.00
_cell.angle_gamma   90.00
#
_symmetry.space_group_name_H-M   'P 1'
#
loop_
_entity.id
_entity.type
_entity.pdbx_description
1 polymer ?
#
loop_
_entity_poly.entity_id
_entity_poly.type
_entity_poly.pdbx_seq_one_letter_code
_entity_poly.pdbx_strand_id
1 'polypeptide(L)'
;MQDIVDAYRKSKAWGFTVVNMDVILGLPHEDSHDYHETLQALLHMRPENITVHSLAVKRGSSLAAREGTGRLEINAAAVKAGIAHFRHELTAAGYIPYYLYRQKYMKANLENTGFALPGTACRYNVQMMEERQTILGLGAAASSKFFNSNDVGASGQA
;
A
#
# COMPACT_ATOMS: atom_id res chain seq x y z
N MET A 1 5.58 -17.84 -1.10
CA MET A 1 4.12 -17.79 -1.40
C MET A 1 3.30 -18.64 -0.42
N GLN A 2 3.61 -19.93 -0.19
CA GLN A 2 2.80 -20.81 0.68
C GLN A 2 2.61 -20.26 2.09
N ASP A 3 3.65 -19.73 2.74
CA ASP A 3 3.57 -19.16 4.11
C ASP A 3 2.57 -18.00 4.20
N ILE A 4 2.46 -17.17 3.15
CA ILE A 4 1.50 -16.06 3.08
C ILE A 4 0.08 -16.60 2.99
N VAL A 5 -0.15 -17.59 2.15
CA VAL A 5 -1.46 -18.26 2.01
C VAL A 5 -1.89 -18.89 3.33
N ASP A 6 -0.97 -19.56 4.02
CA ASP A 6 -1.23 -20.22 5.29
C ASP A 6 -1.50 -19.20 6.41
N ALA A 7 -0.77 -18.08 6.43
CA ALA A 7 -1.02 -16.97 7.36
C ALA A 7 -2.41 -16.37 7.14
N TYR A 8 -2.80 -16.12 5.87
CA TYR A 8 -4.13 -15.62 5.54
C TYR A 8 -5.22 -16.60 5.99
N ARG A 9 -5.09 -17.90 5.67
CA ARG A 9 -6.06 -18.93 6.06
C ARG A 9 -6.19 -19.02 7.59
N LYS A 10 -5.08 -18.99 8.33
CA LYS A 10 -5.07 -18.98 9.80
C LYS A 10 -5.79 -17.76 10.36
N SER A 11 -5.53 -16.56 9.80
CA SER A 11 -6.20 -15.32 10.21
C SER A 11 -7.72 -15.45 10.06
N LYS A 12 -8.19 -15.97 8.92
CA LYS A 12 -9.62 -16.20 8.69
C LYS A 12 -10.19 -17.25 9.65
N ALA A 13 -9.48 -18.34 9.92
CA ALA A 13 -9.88 -19.37 10.85
C ALA A 13 -9.98 -18.87 12.31
N TRP A 14 -9.17 -17.87 12.68
CA TRP A 14 -9.21 -17.22 14.00
C TRP A 14 -10.30 -16.13 14.10
N GLY A 15 -11.09 -15.93 13.06
CA GLY A 15 -12.24 -15.02 13.08
C GLY A 15 -11.94 -13.57 12.67
N PHE A 16 -10.76 -13.27 12.14
CA PHE A 16 -10.52 -11.95 11.57
C PHE A 16 -11.42 -11.74 10.35
N THR A 17 -12.34 -10.78 10.45
CA THR A 17 -13.33 -10.50 9.41
C THR A 17 -12.74 -9.70 8.25
N VAL A 18 -11.76 -8.84 8.54
CA VAL A 18 -11.06 -8.00 7.56
C VAL A 18 -9.55 -8.27 7.66
N VAL A 19 -8.95 -8.70 6.57
CA VAL A 19 -7.51 -8.89 6.42
C VAL A 19 -7.03 -8.00 5.28
N ASN A 20 -5.98 -7.20 5.54
CA ASN A 20 -5.30 -6.43 4.51
C ASN A 20 -4.05 -7.16 4.06
N MET A 21 -3.80 -7.16 2.76
CA MET A 21 -2.57 -7.66 2.16
C MET A 21 -1.87 -6.53 1.41
N ASP A 22 -0.61 -6.31 1.75
CA ASP A 22 0.23 -5.33 1.06
C ASP A 22 1.02 -6.00 -0.05
N VAL A 23 1.10 -5.35 -1.20
CA VAL A 23 1.97 -5.73 -2.31
C VAL A 23 2.86 -4.55 -2.69
N ILE A 24 4.13 -4.83 -2.99
CA ILE A 24 5.10 -3.82 -3.41
C ILE A 24 5.52 -4.15 -4.85
N LEU A 25 5.34 -3.21 -5.76
CA LEU A 25 5.80 -3.30 -7.15
C LEU A 25 7.12 -2.56 -7.32
N GLY A 26 8.02 -3.10 -8.15
CA GLY A 26 9.31 -2.51 -8.45
C GLY A 26 10.44 -3.04 -7.58
N LEU A 27 10.29 -4.24 -7.02
CA LEU A 27 11.41 -4.92 -6.39
C LEU A 27 12.49 -5.26 -7.44
N PRO A 28 13.77 -5.35 -7.03
CA PRO A 28 14.85 -5.74 -7.95
C PRO A 28 14.52 -7.07 -8.64
N HIS A 29 14.81 -7.15 -9.92
CA HIS A 29 14.63 -8.35 -10.76
C HIS A 29 13.18 -8.79 -11.01
N GLU A 30 12.18 -8.02 -10.58
CA GLU A 30 10.77 -8.27 -10.93
C GLU A 30 10.44 -7.72 -12.32
N ASP A 31 9.60 -8.45 -13.01
CA ASP A 31 9.03 -8.08 -14.29
C ASP A 31 7.49 -8.10 -14.31
N SER A 32 6.90 -7.93 -15.47
CA SER A 32 5.44 -7.93 -15.63
C SER A 32 4.80 -9.30 -15.36
N HIS A 33 5.53 -10.38 -15.50
CA HIS A 33 5.06 -11.74 -15.21
C HIS A 33 4.92 -11.94 -13.70
N ASP A 34 5.92 -11.51 -12.92
CA ASP A 34 5.87 -11.56 -11.45
C ASP A 34 4.69 -10.77 -10.89
N TYR A 35 4.42 -9.58 -11.47
CA TYR A 35 3.25 -8.77 -11.12
C TYR A 35 1.94 -9.49 -11.41
N HIS A 36 1.85 -10.16 -12.56
CA HIS A 36 0.66 -10.91 -12.93
C HIS A 36 0.42 -12.10 -11.99
N GLU A 37 1.44 -12.91 -11.70
CA GLU A 37 1.33 -14.05 -10.78
C GLU A 37 0.91 -13.60 -9.38
N THR A 38 1.51 -12.52 -8.87
CA THR A 38 1.15 -11.95 -7.57
C THR A 38 -0.31 -11.50 -7.55
N LEU A 39 -0.75 -10.82 -8.59
CA LEU A 39 -2.14 -10.37 -8.73
C LEU A 39 -3.11 -11.53 -8.76
N GLN A 40 -2.82 -12.58 -9.55
CA GLN A 40 -3.67 -13.78 -9.63
C GLN A 40 -3.77 -14.48 -8.26
N ALA A 41 -2.67 -14.57 -7.52
CA ALA A 41 -2.68 -15.13 -6.18
C ALA A 41 -3.56 -14.31 -5.21
N LEU A 42 -3.49 -12.97 -5.26
CA LEU A 42 -4.32 -12.07 -4.47
C LEU A 42 -5.80 -12.21 -4.84
N LEU A 43 -6.12 -12.24 -6.12
CA LEU A 43 -7.50 -12.42 -6.60
C LEU A 43 -8.08 -13.78 -6.19
N HIS A 44 -7.26 -14.83 -6.19
CA HIS A 44 -7.67 -16.16 -5.73
C HIS A 44 -7.91 -16.20 -4.21
N MET A 45 -7.04 -15.59 -3.40
CA MET A 45 -7.22 -15.50 -1.95
C MET A 45 -8.38 -14.59 -1.57
N ARG A 46 -8.62 -13.53 -2.35
CA ARG A 46 -9.68 -12.54 -2.18
C ARG A 46 -9.72 -11.92 -0.77
N PRO A 47 -8.60 -11.34 -0.28
CA PRO A 47 -8.61 -10.63 1.00
C PRO A 47 -9.55 -9.43 0.94
N GLU A 48 -10.06 -8.97 2.07
CA GLU A 48 -11.01 -7.86 2.14
C GLU A 48 -10.37 -6.53 1.75
N ASN A 49 -9.07 -6.36 2.01
CA ASN A 49 -8.31 -5.17 1.63
C ASN A 49 -7.00 -5.56 0.94
N ILE A 50 -6.60 -4.78 -0.04
CA ILE A 50 -5.31 -4.89 -0.74
C ILE A 50 -4.70 -3.49 -0.85
N THR A 51 -3.46 -3.32 -0.41
CA THR A 51 -2.72 -2.08 -0.63
C THR A 51 -1.61 -2.31 -1.64
N VAL A 52 -1.65 -1.57 -2.74
CA VAL A 52 -0.64 -1.62 -3.80
C VAL A 52 0.35 -0.48 -3.58
N HIS A 53 1.59 -0.85 -3.28
CA HIS A 53 2.70 0.07 -3.06
C HIS A 53 3.65 0.06 -4.26
N SER A 54 4.30 1.19 -4.50
CA SER A 54 5.52 1.23 -5.30
C SER A 54 6.73 1.26 -4.39
N LEU A 55 7.81 0.59 -4.78
CA LEU A 55 9.04 0.52 -3.99
C LEU A 55 9.59 1.91 -3.72
N ALA A 56 9.83 2.22 -2.44
CA ALA A 56 10.54 3.40 -1.98
C ALA A 56 11.81 2.97 -1.23
N VAL A 57 12.97 3.22 -1.81
CA VAL A 57 14.25 2.85 -1.19
C VAL A 57 14.66 3.93 -0.21
N LYS A 58 14.59 3.62 1.09
CA LYS A 58 15.02 4.54 2.16
C LYS A 58 16.52 4.47 2.36
N ARG A 59 17.16 5.63 2.61
CA ARG A 59 18.55 5.68 3.05
C ARG A 59 18.74 4.85 4.32
N GLY A 60 19.78 4.03 4.38
CA GLY A 60 20.06 3.16 5.53
C GLY A 60 19.28 1.84 5.53
N SER A 61 18.43 1.56 4.52
CA SER A 61 17.85 0.22 4.39
C SER A 61 18.91 -0.78 3.92
N SER A 62 18.75 -2.06 4.30
CA SER A 62 19.63 -3.15 3.82
C SER A 62 19.63 -3.27 2.29
N LEU A 63 18.52 -2.97 1.65
CA LEU A 63 18.42 -2.92 0.19
C LEU A 63 19.31 -1.81 -0.39
N ALA A 64 19.27 -0.60 0.19
CA ALA A 64 20.15 0.51 -0.22
C ALA A 64 21.63 0.20 0.01
N ALA A 65 21.96 -0.54 1.07
CA ALA A 65 23.33 -0.95 1.37
C ALA A 65 23.86 -2.01 0.40
N ARG A 66 23.01 -2.95 -0.03
CA ARG A 66 23.38 -4.03 -0.96
C ARG A 66 23.49 -3.58 -2.41
N GLU A 67 22.55 -2.79 -2.87
CA GLU A 67 22.43 -2.40 -4.28
C GLU A 67 23.02 -1.00 -4.56
N GLY A 68 23.32 -0.23 -3.52
CA GLY A 68 23.70 1.18 -3.62
C GLY A 68 22.50 2.08 -3.93
N THR A 69 22.36 3.18 -3.20
CA THR A 69 21.22 4.12 -3.35
C THR A 69 21.05 4.75 -4.73
N GLY A 70 22.09 4.66 -5.58
CA GLY A 70 22.09 5.21 -6.96
C GLY A 70 21.99 4.17 -8.07
N ARG A 71 22.16 2.88 -7.77
CA ARG A 71 22.24 1.79 -8.76
C ARG A 71 20.94 1.00 -8.96
N LEU A 72 19.95 1.14 -8.09
CA LEU A 72 18.66 0.51 -8.32
C LEU A 72 17.96 1.20 -9.50
N GLU A 73 18.12 0.63 -10.67
CA GLU A 73 17.34 1.00 -11.85
C GLU A 73 15.94 0.39 -11.71
N ILE A 74 15.04 1.15 -11.06
CA ILE A 74 13.62 0.81 -11.08
C ILE A 74 13.10 1.21 -12.45
N ASN A 75 12.60 0.26 -13.22
CA ASN A 75 11.90 0.55 -14.45
C ASN A 75 10.55 1.23 -14.13
N ALA A 76 10.57 2.55 -14.01
CA ALA A 76 9.40 3.34 -13.65
C ALA A 76 8.21 3.13 -14.60
N ALA A 77 8.48 2.87 -15.89
CA ALA A 77 7.44 2.61 -16.87
C ALA A 77 6.75 1.25 -16.62
N ALA A 78 7.53 0.21 -16.31
CA ALA A 78 7.00 -1.11 -15.97
C ALA A 78 6.20 -1.07 -14.65
N VAL A 79 6.70 -0.38 -13.62
CA VAL A 79 5.97 -0.22 -12.35
C VAL A 79 4.67 0.54 -12.57
N LYS A 80 4.67 1.61 -13.36
CA LYS A 80 3.46 2.37 -13.70
C LYS A 80 2.43 1.51 -14.43
N ALA A 81 2.89 0.70 -15.39
CA ALA A 81 2.02 -0.24 -16.11
C ALA A 81 1.46 -1.31 -15.16
N GLY A 82 2.30 -1.85 -14.26
CA GLY A 82 1.88 -2.81 -13.22
C GLY A 82 0.80 -2.23 -12.30
N ILE A 83 0.98 -1.01 -11.77
CA ILE A 83 -0.02 -0.34 -10.94
C ILE A 83 -1.34 -0.15 -11.71
N ALA A 84 -1.28 0.26 -12.99
CA ALA A 84 -2.48 0.41 -13.80
C ALA A 84 -3.19 -0.94 -14.04
N HIS A 85 -2.44 -2.01 -14.26
CA HIS A 85 -2.97 -3.37 -14.38
C HIS A 85 -3.64 -3.84 -13.08
N PHE A 86 -2.96 -3.70 -11.93
CA PHE A 86 -3.56 -4.01 -10.62
C PHE A 86 -4.86 -3.25 -10.40
N ARG A 87 -4.88 -1.95 -10.66
CA ARG A 87 -6.09 -1.12 -10.51
C ARG A 87 -7.23 -1.64 -11.39
N HIS A 88 -6.96 -1.96 -12.64
CA HIS A 88 -7.95 -2.48 -13.58
C HIS A 88 -8.56 -3.79 -13.07
N GLU A 89 -7.72 -4.78 -12.78
CA GLU A 89 -8.15 -6.12 -12.38
C GLU A 89 -8.85 -6.13 -11.01
N LEU A 90 -8.31 -5.38 -10.02
CA LEU A 90 -8.95 -5.28 -8.71
C LEU A 90 -10.32 -4.60 -8.81
N THR A 91 -10.45 -3.55 -9.63
CA THR A 91 -11.75 -2.91 -9.85
C THR A 91 -12.73 -3.84 -10.54
N ALA A 92 -12.30 -4.59 -11.55
CA ALA A 92 -13.10 -5.62 -12.22
C ALA A 92 -13.55 -6.74 -11.25
N ALA A 93 -12.71 -7.06 -10.25
CA ALA A 93 -13.03 -8.04 -9.19
C ALA A 93 -13.92 -7.48 -8.07
N GLY A 94 -14.36 -6.21 -8.17
CA GLY A 94 -15.29 -5.58 -7.23
C GLY A 94 -14.63 -4.84 -6.07
N TYR A 95 -13.32 -4.63 -6.11
CA TYR A 95 -12.65 -3.77 -5.13
C TYR A 95 -12.83 -2.30 -5.50
N ILE A 96 -12.95 -1.45 -4.48
CA ILE A 96 -13.08 0.00 -4.61
C ILE A 96 -11.81 0.65 -4.06
N PRO A 97 -11.12 1.53 -4.83
CA PRO A 97 -10.04 2.33 -4.27
C PRO A 97 -10.62 3.28 -3.22
N TYR A 98 -10.07 3.28 -1.99
CA TYR A 98 -10.64 4.05 -0.89
C TYR A 98 -9.66 5.02 -0.24
N TYR A 99 -8.36 4.87 -0.46
CA TYR A 99 -7.37 5.88 -0.10
C TYR A 99 -6.16 5.86 -1.03
N LEU A 100 -5.51 7.01 -1.13
CA LEU A 100 -4.29 7.23 -1.89
C LEU A 100 -3.24 7.81 -0.95
N TYR A 101 -2.02 7.29 -1.04
CA TYR A 101 -0.90 7.77 -0.27
C TYR A 101 0.33 7.97 -1.15
N ARG A 102 0.89 9.19 -1.14
CA ARG A 102 2.12 9.52 -1.86
C ARG A 102 3.26 9.72 -0.87
N GLN A 103 4.29 8.89 -0.93
CA GLN A 103 5.49 9.08 -0.13
C GLN A 103 6.38 10.17 -0.72
N LYS A 104 6.96 11.00 0.16
CA LYS A 104 8.05 11.90 -0.26
C LYS A 104 9.26 11.06 -0.71
N TYR A 105 9.91 11.47 -1.81
CA TYR A 105 11.10 10.80 -2.39
C TYR A 105 10.88 9.49 -3.14
N MET A 106 9.68 9.20 -3.60
CA MET A 106 9.49 8.10 -4.53
C MET A 106 10.07 8.44 -5.89
N LYS A 107 10.92 7.57 -6.43
CA LYS A 107 11.32 7.65 -7.84
C LYS A 107 10.05 7.47 -8.67
N ALA A 108 9.77 8.39 -9.58
CA ALA A 108 8.63 8.41 -10.51
C ALA A 108 7.26 8.92 -9.96
N ASN A 109 7.19 9.56 -8.79
CA ASN A 109 5.94 10.15 -8.25
C ASN A 109 4.72 9.21 -8.28
N LEU A 110 4.95 7.91 -8.03
CA LEU A 110 3.89 6.91 -8.03
C LEU A 110 3.11 6.95 -6.70
N GLU A 111 1.84 6.60 -6.76
CA GLU A 111 0.94 6.61 -5.61
C GLU A 111 0.71 5.20 -5.09
N ASN A 112 0.72 5.06 -3.77
CA ASN A 112 0.23 3.85 -3.12
C ASN A 112 -1.30 3.94 -3.05
N THR A 113 -2.00 2.87 -3.40
CA THR A 113 -3.46 2.85 -3.42
C THR A 113 -3.98 1.70 -2.56
N GLY A 114 -4.85 2.00 -1.62
CA GLY A 114 -5.61 1.00 -0.88
C GLY A 114 -6.93 0.69 -1.59
N PHE A 115 -7.19 -0.59 -1.78
CA PHE A 115 -8.41 -1.15 -2.35
C PHE A 115 -9.15 -1.96 -1.29
N ALA A 116 -10.47 -1.89 -1.26
CA ALA A 116 -11.31 -2.60 -0.32
C ALA A 116 -12.54 -3.19 -1.01
N LEU A 117 -12.98 -4.35 -0.58
CA LEU A 117 -14.33 -4.82 -0.89
C LEU A 117 -15.37 -3.89 -0.23
N PRO A 118 -16.59 -3.77 -0.77
CA PRO A 118 -17.63 -2.92 -0.19
C PRO A 118 -17.83 -3.17 1.30
N GLY A 119 -17.79 -2.09 2.09
CA GLY A 119 -18.00 -2.14 3.55
C GLY A 119 -16.79 -2.58 4.38
N THR A 120 -15.63 -2.86 3.78
CA THR A 120 -14.43 -3.34 4.50
C THR A 120 -13.28 -2.32 4.56
N ALA A 121 -13.48 -1.10 4.08
CA ALA A 121 -12.45 -0.05 4.11
C ALA A 121 -11.90 0.17 5.52
N CYS A 122 -10.58 0.20 5.66
CA CYS A 122 -9.92 0.43 6.94
C CYS A 122 -10.07 1.89 7.36
N ARG A 123 -10.88 2.13 8.40
CA ARG A 123 -11.16 3.49 8.92
C ARG A 123 -9.89 4.20 9.38
N TYR A 124 -8.94 3.47 9.95
CA TYR A 124 -7.65 4.04 10.36
C TYR A 124 -6.90 4.65 9.16
N ASN A 125 -6.81 3.94 8.03
CA ASN A 125 -6.15 4.45 6.83
C ASN A 125 -6.81 5.72 6.31
N VAL A 126 -8.16 5.74 6.27
CA VAL A 126 -8.92 6.94 5.87
C VAL A 126 -8.62 8.11 6.80
N GLN A 127 -8.69 7.89 8.11
CA GLN A 127 -8.45 8.96 9.10
C GLN A 127 -7.02 9.49 9.09
N MET A 128 -6.03 8.60 8.85
CA MET A 128 -4.62 9.01 8.71
C MET A 128 -4.40 9.91 7.49
N MET A 129 -5.13 9.67 6.39
CA MET A 129 -4.98 10.44 5.16
C MET A 129 -5.81 11.74 5.17
N GLU A 130 -7.00 11.71 5.74
CA GLU A 130 -7.88 12.88 5.80
C GLU A 130 -7.45 13.92 6.83
N GLU A 131 -6.62 13.55 7.80
CA GLU A 131 -6.08 14.44 8.85
C GLU A 131 -7.17 15.22 9.62
N ARG A 132 -8.34 14.61 9.85
CA ARG A 132 -9.51 15.26 10.45
C ARG A 132 -9.73 14.95 11.92
N GLN A 133 -8.87 14.11 12.51
CA GLN A 133 -8.96 13.77 13.94
C GLN A 133 -7.59 13.50 14.55
N THR A 134 -7.50 13.69 15.86
CA THR A 134 -6.33 13.31 16.64
C THR A 134 -6.21 11.80 16.73
N ILE A 135 -5.01 11.28 16.46
CA ILE A 135 -4.67 9.86 16.58
C ILE A 135 -3.57 9.73 17.64
N LEU A 136 -3.86 9.01 18.71
CA LEU A 136 -2.90 8.73 19.77
C LEU A 136 -2.18 7.43 19.51
N GLY A 137 -0.86 7.49 19.41
CA GLY A 137 0.00 6.32 19.31
C GLY A 137 0.40 5.85 20.70
N LEU A 138 0.24 4.55 20.97
CA LEU A 138 0.62 3.90 22.22
C LEU A 138 1.68 2.83 21.96
N GLY A 139 2.73 2.82 22.77
CA GLY A 139 3.80 1.83 22.70
C GLY A 139 5.17 2.42 22.37
N ALA A 140 6.21 1.57 22.43
CA ALA A 140 7.58 1.97 22.12
C ALA A 140 7.68 2.47 20.66
N ALA A 141 8.30 3.65 20.47
CA ALA A 141 8.44 4.32 19.18
C ALA A 141 7.09 4.69 18.48
N ALA A 142 5.96 4.65 19.20
CA ALA A 142 4.69 5.13 18.67
C ALA A 142 4.72 6.65 18.47
N SER A 143 4.05 7.10 17.42
CA SER A 143 3.89 8.52 17.10
C SER A 143 2.43 8.92 17.15
N SER A 144 2.12 10.05 17.79
CA SER A 144 0.78 10.63 17.82
C SER A 144 0.66 11.73 16.76
N LYS A 145 -0.52 11.85 16.17
CA LYS A 145 -0.86 12.91 15.23
C LYS A 145 -2.00 13.71 15.82
N PHE A 146 -1.75 15.00 16.08
CA PHE A 146 -2.75 15.89 16.67
C PHE A 146 -3.46 16.67 15.57
N PHE A 147 -4.78 16.65 15.61
CA PHE A 147 -5.62 17.47 14.76
C PHE A 147 -5.84 18.84 15.43
N ASN A 148 -5.59 19.91 14.66
CA ASN A 148 -5.89 21.26 15.07
C ASN A 148 -6.96 21.85 14.13
N SER A 149 -8.15 22.16 14.66
CA SER A 149 -9.25 22.69 13.87
C SER A 149 -8.95 24.06 13.20
N ASN A 150 -7.92 24.78 13.69
CA ASN A 150 -7.50 26.05 13.11
C ASN A 150 -6.68 25.91 11.82
N ASP A 151 -6.17 24.71 11.50
CA ASP A 151 -5.37 24.46 10.29
C ASP A 151 -6.23 24.14 9.05
N VAL A 152 -7.54 23.94 9.22
CA VAL A 152 -8.46 23.60 8.12
C VAL A 152 -8.73 24.79 7.17
N GLY A 153 -8.36 26.01 7.58
CA GLY A 153 -8.54 27.22 6.77
C GLY A 153 -7.36 27.63 5.88
N ALA A 154 -6.17 27.01 6.06
CA ALA A 154 -4.94 27.47 5.40
C ALA A 154 -4.58 26.69 4.12
N SER A 155 -5.24 25.58 3.80
CA SER A 155 -4.94 24.75 2.63
C SER A 155 -5.84 25.01 1.41
N GLY A 156 -6.61 26.07 1.41
CA GLY A 156 -7.59 26.43 0.37
C GLY A 156 -7.17 27.54 -0.62
N GLN A 157 -5.90 27.98 -0.62
CA GLN A 157 -5.41 28.97 -1.60
C GLN A 157 -3.93 28.71 -1.92
N ALA A 158 -3.67 27.92 -2.95
CA ALA A 158 -2.53 28.06 -3.86
C ALA A 158 -2.76 27.20 -5.10
#